data_9ec18aa0762c24b42bdccbf8b686715c
#
_entry.id   9ec18aa0762c24b42bdccbf8b686715c
#
_cell.length_a   1.000
_cell.length_b   1.000
_cell.length_c   1.000
_cell.angle_alpha   90.00
_cell.angle_beta   90.00
_cell.angle_gamma   90.00
#
_symmetry.space_group_name_H-M   'P 1'
#
loop_
_entity.id
_entity.type
_entity.pdbx_description
1 polymer ?
#
loop_
_entity_poly.entity_id
_entity_poly.type
_entity_poly.pdbx_seq_one_letter_code
_entity_poly.pdbx_strand_id
1 'polypeptide(L)'
;LTRQAQKARSTKYQMKRAVEANYASITMRYGGTVIALFVLFHLADLTWGVETFSPDFDRHNPYMNVLSSFQSPIVVIFYLIALIALGFHLYHGNWSLMQTLGFLNSKYDKVVRIGGLLLALISSGVGIMFLP
;
A
#
# COMPACT_ATOMS: atom_id res chain seq x y z
N LEU A 1 7.84 -16.86 -7.69
CA LEU A 1 9.03 -16.69 -6.82
C LEU A 1 9.06 -17.70 -5.67
N THR A 2 7.97 -17.91 -4.92
CA THR A 2 7.92 -18.89 -3.81
C THR A 2 8.04 -20.35 -4.28
N ARG A 3 7.40 -20.72 -5.38
CA ARG A 3 7.49 -22.08 -5.93
C ARG A 3 8.88 -22.40 -6.51
N GLN A 4 9.53 -21.43 -7.11
CA GLN A 4 10.89 -21.60 -7.64
C GLN A 4 11.92 -21.71 -6.50
N ALA A 5 11.78 -20.92 -5.45
CA ALA A 5 12.65 -21.02 -4.26
C ALA A 5 12.49 -22.33 -3.50
N GLN A 6 11.32 -22.94 -3.53
CA GLN A 6 11.09 -24.26 -2.91
C GLN A 6 11.69 -25.42 -3.72
N LYS A 7 11.70 -25.30 -5.06
CA LYS A 7 12.29 -26.32 -5.95
C LYS A 7 13.82 -26.28 -5.99
N ALA A 8 14.43 -25.12 -5.73
CA ALA A 8 15.87 -24.94 -5.78
C ALA A 8 16.63 -25.51 -4.57
N ARG A 9 15.94 -26.05 -3.55
CA ARG A 9 16.57 -26.52 -2.33
C ARG A 9 16.17 -27.94 -1.98
N SER A 10 17.16 -28.81 -1.86
CA SER A 10 16.98 -30.21 -1.43
C SER A 10 16.77 -30.37 0.09
N THR A 11 17.17 -29.37 0.89
CA THR A 11 17.05 -29.39 2.36
C THR A 11 16.47 -28.10 2.91
N LYS A 12 15.58 -28.19 3.90
CA LYS A 12 15.02 -27.02 4.61
C LYS A 12 16.06 -26.53 5.64
N TYR A 13 16.29 -25.21 5.70
CA TYR A 13 17.09 -24.63 6.78
C TYR A 13 16.46 -24.92 8.15
N GLN A 14 17.25 -25.43 9.08
CA GLN A 14 16.81 -25.73 10.46
C GLN A 14 16.61 -24.46 11.31
N MET A 15 17.22 -23.35 10.96
CA MET A 15 17.03 -22.06 11.62
C MET A 15 16.58 -21.00 10.64
N LYS A 16 15.38 -20.48 10.83
CA LYS A 16 14.91 -19.25 10.16
C LYS A 16 15.37 -18.02 10.92
N ARG A 17 16.53 -17.49 10.60
CA ARG A 17 16.88 -16.10 10.92
C ARG A 17 16.15 -15.17 9.96
N ALA A 18 14.89 -14.89 10.18
CA ALA A 18 14.20 -14.04 9.24
C ALA A 18 12.87 -13.46 9.75
N VAL A 19 12.82 -13.04 11.01
CA VAL A 19 11.56 -12.47 11.51
C VAL A 19 11.26 -11.15 10.79
N GLU A 20 12.22 -10.25 10.67
CA GLU A 20 12.04 -8.95 10.00
C GLU A 20 11.93 -9.08 8.47
N ALA A 21 12.81 -9.87 7.84
CA ALA A 21 12.79 -10.09 6.39
C ALA A 21 11.52 -10.83 5.92
N ASN A 22 10.96 -11.71 6.76
CA ASN A 22 9.74 -12.43 6.45
C ASN A 22 8.51 -11.51 6.54
N TYR A 23 8.45 -10.65 7.55
CA TYR A 23 7.36 -9.68 7.71
C TYR A 23 7.34 -8.66 6.57
N ALA A 24 8.50 -8.05 6.25
CA ALA A 24 8.63 -7.14 5.12
C ALA A 24 8.24 -7.80 3.78
N SER A 25 8.67 -9.03 3.54
CA SER A 25 8.34 -9.78 2.31
C SER A 25 6.84 -10.06 2.18
N ILE A 26 6.18 -10.39 3.28
CA ILE A 26 4.73 -10.64 3.30
C ILE A 26 3.97 -9.35 3.07
N THR A 27 4.29 -8.28 3.79
CA THR A 27 3.62 -6.97 3.66
C THR A 27 3.82 -6.36 2.28
N MET A 28 4.98 -6.51 1.66
CA MET A 28 5.21 -6.03 0.29
C MET A 28 4.38 -6.78 -0.74
N ARG A 29 4.27 -8.09 -0.61
CA ARG A 29 3.54 -8.93 -1.58
C ARG A 29 2.04 -8.73 -1.48
N TYR A 30 1.48 -8.86 -0.28
CA TYR A 30 0.06 -8.68 -0.05
C TYR A 30 -0.36 -7.22 -0.10
N GLY A 31 0.44 -6.31 0.43
CA GLY A 31 0.20 -4.87 0.36
C GLY A 31 0.15 -4.37 -1.08
N GLY A 32 1.06 -4.83 -1.95
CA GLY A 32 1.03 -4.50 -3.38
C GLY A 32 -0.24 -4.99 -4.08
N THR A 33 -0.70 -6.21 -3.75
CA THR A 33 -1.95 -6.75 -4.31
C THR A 33 -3.17 -5.96 -3.84
N VAL A 34 -3.24 -5.62 -2.54
CA VAL A 34 -4.32 -4.80 -1.97
C VAL A 34 -4.36 -3.43 -2.63
N ILE A 35 -3.20 -2.78 -2.81
CA ILE A 35 -3.11 -1.48 -3.48
C ILE A 35 -3.55 -1.57 -4.93
N ALA A 36 -3.15 -2.61 -5.67
CA ALA A 36 -3.58 -2.80 -7.06
C ALA A 36 -5.10 -2.96 -7.18
N LEU A 37 -5.71 -3.77 -6.31
CA LEU A 37 -7.17 -3.92 -6.26
C LEU A 37 -7.86 -2.61 -5.85
N PHE A 38 -7.27 -1.89 -4.90
CA PHE A 38 -7.78 -0.59 -4.50
C PHE A 38 -7.73 0.44 -5.63
N VAL A 39 -6.65 0.49 -6.42
CA VAL A 39 -6.55 1.39 -7.58
C VAL A 39 -7.66 1.10 -8.59
N LEU A 40 -7.93 -0.17 -8.88
CA LEU A 40 -9.03 -0.55 -9.76
C LEU A 40 -10.40 -0.13 -9.20
N PHE A 41 -10.64 -0.35 -7.91
CA PHE A 41 -11.84 0.10 -7.23
C PHE A 41 -11.97 1.64 -7.25
N HIS A 42 -10.89 2.35 -6.93
CA HIS A 42 -10.86 3.82 -6.94
C HIS A 42 -11.19 4.40 -8.32
N LEU A 43 -10.66 3.80 -9.38
CA LEU A 43 -10.99 4.20 -10.74
C LEU A 43 -12.46 3.88 -11.09
N ALA A 44 -12.96 2.74 -10.66
CA ALA A 44 -14.35 2.35 -10.89
C ALA A 44 -15.35 3.28 -10.16
N ASP A 45 -15.02 3.66 -8.93
CA ASP A 45 -15.84 4.52 -8.08
C ASP A 45 -15.82 5.99 -8.56
N LEU A 46 -14.62 6.59 -8.67
CA LEU A 46 -14.48 8.04 -8.86
C LEU A 46 -14.21 8.47 -10.31
N THR A 47 -13.81 7.56 -11.21
CA THR A 47 -13.45 7.91 -12.60
C THR A 47 -14.42 7.34 -13.61
N TRP A 48 -14.79 6.08 -13.48
CA TRP A 48 -15.70 5.42 -14.41
C TRP A 48 -17.16 5.55 -14.01
N GLY A 49 -17.45 5.82 -12.74
CA GLY A 49 -18.80 5.97 -12.22
C GLY A 49 -19.62 4.70 -12.42
N VAL A 50 -19.13 3.57 -11.92
CA VAL A 50 -19.89 2.31 -11.99
C VAL A 50 -21.09 2.42 -11.05
N GLU A 51 -22.30 2.31 -11.59
CA GLU A 51 -23.56 2.51 -10.86
C GLU A 51 -23.68 1.69 -9.57
N THR A 52 -23.02 0.53 -9.52
CA THR A 52 -23.03 -0.33 -8.33
C THR A 52 -22.32 0.33 -7.14
N PHE A 53 -21.32 1.18 -7.39
CA PHE A 53 -20.50 1.82 -6.34
C PHE A 53 -20.88 3.30 -6.18
N SER A 54 -21.26 3.96 -7.26
CA SER A 54 -21.54 5.39 -7.31
C SER A 54 -22.83 5.65 -8.09
N PRO A 55 -24.01 5.43 -7.50
CA PRO A 55 -25.30 5.60 -8.19
C PRO A 55 -25.56 7.05 -8.62
N ASP A 56 -25.00 8.04 -7.91
CA ASP A 56 -25.18 9.47 -8.17
C ASP A 56 -23.96 10.10 -8.87
N PHE A 57 -23.23 9.32 -9.66
CA PHE A 57 -22.00 9.76 -10.33
C PHE A 57 -22.29 10.85 -11.39
N ASP A 58 -21.64 12.01 -11.23
CA ASP A 58 -21.65 13.11 -12.19
C ASP A 58 -20.24 13.42 -12.70
N ARG A 59 -20.01 13.27 -14.01
CA ARG A 59 -18.71 13.56 -14.65
C ARG A 59 -18.26 15.01 -14.51
N HIS A 60 -19.20 15.93 -14.32
CA HIS A 60 -18.92 17.36 -14.23
C HIS A 60 -18.68 17.84 -12.80
N ASN A 61 -18.94 17.00 -11.80
CA ASN A 61 -18.85 17.39 -10.41
C ASN A 61 -18.08 16.35 -9.56
N PRO A 62 -16.75 16.28 -9.70
CA PRO A 62 -15.94 15.30 -8.98
C PRO A 62 -16.02 15.46 -7.45
N TYR A 63 -16.25 16.66 -6.96
CA TYR A 63 -16.43 16.90 -5.52
C TYR A 63 -17.64 16.17 -4.96
N MET A 64 -18.80 16.26 -5.66
CA MET A 64 -20.01 15.56 -5.23
C MET A 64 -19.87 14.04 -5.33
N ASN A 65 -19.11 13.53 -6.29
CA ASN A 65 -18.82 12.10 -6.40
C ASN A 65 -18.07 11.59 -5.17
N VAL A 66 -17.02 12.31 -4.75
CA VAL A 66 -16.30 11.98 -3.53
C VAL A 66 -17.22 12.02 -2.32
N LEU A 67 -18.02 13.07 -2.19
CA LEU A 67 -18.93 13.24 -1.05
C LEU A 67 -19.97 12.12 -0.97
N SER A 68 -20.58 11.73 -2.10
CA SER A 68 -21.56 10.65 -2.16
C SER A 68 -20.95 9.28 -1.88
N SER A 69 -19.78 8.97 -2.43
CA SER A 69 -19.08 7.70 -2.19
C SER A 69 -18.73 7.54 -0.70
N PHE A 70 -18.28 8.62 -0.06
CA PHE A 70 -17.90 8.58 1.37
C PHE A 70 -19.07 8.65 2.35
N GLN A 71 -20.31 8.78 1.89
CA GLN A 71 -21.50 8.57 2.74
C GLN A 71 -21.69 7.10 3.10
N SER A 72 -21.13 6.17 2.31
CA SER A 72 -21.15 4.75 2.64
C SER A 72 -20.04 4.39 3.64
N PRO A 73 -20.35 3.90 4.84
CA PRO A 73 -19.33 3.52 5.82
C PRO A 73 -18.45 2.36 5.34
N ILE A 74 -18.95 1.51 4.46
CA ILE A 74 -18.20 0.40 3.87
C ILE A 74 -17.09 0.95 2.96
N VAL A 75 -17.39 1.95 2.15
CA VAL A 75 -16.42 2.62 1.27
C VAL A 75 -15.34 3.29 2.11
N VAL A 76 -15.71 4.01 3.17
CA VAL A 76 -14.75 4.66 4.09
C VAL A 76 -13.79 3.65 4.70
N ILE A 77 -14.29 2.52 5.20
CA ILE A 77 -13.45 1.45 5.76
C ILE A 77 -12.48 0.90 4.71
N PHE A 78 -12.95 0.72 3.46
CA PHE A 78 -12.13 0.22 2.37
C PHE A 78 -10.98 1.19 2.03
N TYR A 79 -11.25 2.49 1.99
CA TYR A 79 -10.23 3.53 1.80
C TYR A 79 -9.23 3.58 2.96
N LEU A 80 -9.69 3.47 4.21
CA LEU A 80 -8.80 3.43 5.38
C LEU A 80 -7.83 2.24 5.34
N ILE A 81 -8.34 1.05 5.03
CA ILE A 81 -7.50 -0.15 4.89
C ILE A 81 -6.46 0.04 3.79
N ALA A 82 -6.88 0.60 2.64
CA ALA A 82 -5.99 0.87 1.52
C ALA A 82 -4.89 1.88 1.87
N LEU A 83 -5.22 2.96 2.60
CA LEU A 83 -4.26 3.98 3.04
C LEU A 83 -3.24 3.40 4.03
N ILE A 84 -3.67 2.54 4.94
CA ILE A 84 -2.77 1.84 5.87
C ILE A 84 -1.84 0.90 5.09
N ALA A 85 -2.38 0.11 4.16
CA ALA A 85 -1.59 -0.77 3.30
C ALA A 85 -0.58 0.01 2.45
N LEU A 86 -0.98 1.16 1.91
CA LEU A 86 -0.10 2.07 1.17
C LEU A 86 1.03 2.60 2.04
N GLY A 87 0.74 3.02 3.27
CA GLY A 87 1.74 3.48 4.22
C GLY A 87 2.82 2.43 4.49
N PHE A 88 2.42 1.20 4.78
CA PHE A 88 3.37 0.09 4.96
C PHE A 88 4.14 -0.24 3.68
N HIS A 89 3.47 -0.21 2.54
CA HIS A 89 4.11 -0.48 1.25
C HIS A 89 5.18 0.55 0.92
N LEU A 90 4.92 1.83 1.13
CA LEU A 90 5.88 2.91 0.91
C LEU A 90 7.05 2.84 1.90
N TYR A 91 6.78 2.55 3.18
CA TYR A 91 7.83 2.42 4.19
C TYR A 91 8.82 1.31 3.83
N HIS A 92 8.33 0.11 3.56
CA HIS A 92 9.18 -1.02 3.19
C HIS A 92 9.78 -0.88 1.80
N GLY A 93 9.00 -0.33 0.84
CA GLY A 93 9.44 -0.10 -0.53
C GLY A 93 10.59 0.89 -0.62
N ASN A 94 10.52 2.00 0.12
CA ASN A 94 11.58 2.99 0.17
C ASN A 94 12.89 2.39 0.71
N TRP A 95 12.82 1.64 1.80
CA TRP A 95 14.00 0.97 2.34
C TRP A 95 14.60 -0.05 1.37
N SER A 96 13.76 -0.89 0.77
CA SER A 96 14.18 -1.88 -0.23
C SER A 96 14.77 -1.24 -1.48
N LEU A 97 14.21 -0.13 -1.95
CA LEU A 97 14.71 0.64 -3.08
C LEU A 97 16.13 1.16 -2.79
N MET A 98 16.35 1.78 -1.65
CA MET A 98 17.66 2.31 -1.26
C MET A 98 18.70 1.21 -1.09
N GLN A 99 18.29 0.04 -0.62
CA GLN A 99 19.13 -1.15 -0.54
C GLN A 99 19.54 -1.64 -1.93
N THR A 100 18.61 -1.71 -2.87
CA THR A 100 18.87 -2.15 -4.25
C THR A 100 19.77 -1.18 -5.01
N LEU A 101 19.62 0.12 -4.77
CA LEU A 101 20.47 1.17 -5.37
C LEU A 101 21.86 1.28 -4.71
N GLY A 102 22.13 0.53 -3.64
CA GLY A 102 23.42 0.54 -2.95
C GLY A 102 23.67 1.78 -2.08
N PHE A 103 22.65 2.61 -1.84
CA PHE A 103 22.77 3.79 -0.98
C PHE A 103 22.71 3.48 0.53
N LEU A 104 22.42 2.24 0.92
CA LEU A 104 22.42 1.81 2.30
C LEU A 104 23.84 1.59 2.79
N ASN A 105 24.34 2.58 3.52
CA ASN A 105 25.51 2.50 4.36
C ASN A 105 25.06 2.68 5.82
N SER A 106 25.79 2.11 6.77
CA SER A 106 25.47 2.21 8.21
C SER A 106 25.25 3.66 8.68
N LYS A 107 25.86 4.64 7.99
CA LYS A 107 25.71 6.07 8.24
C LYS A 107 24.33 6.63 7.77
N TYR A 108 23.76 6.08 6.69
CA TYR A 108 22.53 6.59 6.07
C TYR A 108 21.29 5.76 6.40
N ASP A 109 21.44 4.58 7.01
CA ASP A 109 20.33 3.67 7.32
C ASP A 109 19.23 4.36 8.15
N LYS A 110 19.63 5.12 9.18
CA LYS A 110 18.67 5.88 10.01
C LYS A 110 17.90 6.94 9.19
N VAL A 111 18.58 7.66 8.32
CA VAL A 111 17.98 8.72 7.49
C VAL A 111 16.99 8.12 6.50
N VAL A 112 17.32 7.00 5.88
CA VAL A 112 16.45 6.29 4.94
C VAL A 112 15.20 5.75 5.64
N ARG A 113 15.34 5.19 6.84
CA ARG A 113 14.21 4.70 7.63
C ARG A 113 13.27 5.82 8.07
N ILE A 114 13.84 6.94 8.55
CA ILE A 114 13.05 8.12 8.92
C ILE A 114 12.37 8.72 7.69
N GLY A 115 13.07 8.84 6.57
CA GLY A 115 12.49 9.31 5.31
C GLY A 115 11.34 8.44 4.82
N GLY A 116 11.48 7.10 4.88
CA GLY A 116 10.42 6.16 4.55
C GLY A 116 9.22 6.26 5.49
N LEU A 117 9.47 6.46 6.79
CA LEU A 117 8.40 6.66 7.77
C LEU A 117 7.65 7.97 7.52
N LEU A 118 8.36 9.06 7.25
CA LEU A 118 7.75 10.36 6.92
C LEU A 118 6.92 10.28 5.64
N LEU A 119 7.42 9.64 4.58
CA LEU A 119 6.67 9.40 3.35
C LEU A 119 5.39 8.60 3.61
N ALA A 120 5.48 7.53 4.40
CA ALA A 120 4.34 6.72 4.77
C ALA A 120 3.29 7.52 5.57
N LEU A 121 3.72 8.29 6.56
CA LEU A 121 2.83 9.12 7.39
C LEU A 121 2.19 10.26 6.59
N ILE A 122 2.94 10.93 5.73
CA ILE A 122 2.42 12.01 4.90
C ILE A 122 1.39 11.47 3.91
N SER A 123 1.70 10.40 3.18
CA SER A 123 0.78 9.83 2.19
C SER A 123 -0.50 9.30 2.80
N SER A 124 -0.40 8.58 3.92
CA SER A 124 -1.57 8.05 4.64
C SER A 124 -2.32 9.14 5.40
N GLY A 125 -1.60 10.06 6.04
CA GLY A 125 -2.18 11.16 6.82
C GLY A 125 -2.94 12.16 5.95
N VAL A 126 -2.37 12.55 4.80
CA VAL A 126 -3.06 13.40 3.82
C VAL A 126 -4.31 12.70 3.31
N GLY A 127 -4.22 11.42 2.96
CA GLY A 127 -5.39 10.65 2.53
C GLY A 127 -6.49 10.61 3.58
N ILE A 128 -6.15 10.42 4.86
CA ILE A 128 -7.12 10.40 5.97
C ILE A 128 -7.74 11.79 6.21
N MET A 129 -6.96 12.87 6.08
CA MET A 129 -7.48 14.24 6.22
C MET A 129 -8.52 14.63 5.16
N PHE A 130 -8.46 14.01 3.98
CA PHE A 130 -9.43 14.24 2.90
C PHE A 130 -10.64 13.32 2.95
N LEU A 131 -10.73 12.41 3.92
CA LEU A 131 -11.95 11.65 4.19
C LEU A 131 -12.96 12.59 4.88
N PRO A 132 -14.13 12.79 4.28
CA PRO A 132 -15.17 13.64 4.85
C PRO A 132 -15.79 13.04 6.11
#